data_2efe2d7a9c1b7fd3d58dc56a59df4809
#
_entry.id   2efe2d7a9c1b7fd3d58dc56a59df4809
#
_cell.length_a   1.000
_cell.length_b   1.000
_cell.length_c   1.000
_cell.angle_alpha   90.00
_cell.angle_beta   90.00
_cell.angle_gamma   90.00
#
_symmetry.space_group_name_H-M   'P 1'
#
loop_
_entity.id
_entity.type
_entity.pdbx_description
1 polymer ?
#
loop_
_entity_poly.entity_id
_entity_poly.type
_entity_poly.pdbx_seq_one_letter_code
_entity_poly.pdbx_strand_id
1 'polypeptide(L)'
;MDQKNIIYFSLLKFDFMTRNSKTYSTENEFIIKNKNVIIYLLGVISFFVLIAFADYYVLPTSKTNDVITHYAVQTSGKSRQKVSYHYFTQKGFTFSTAKEFIDENNITIENSLFFKSVTNVKSKTKDYTSLLSSSLSINGIQFYTCLILLVSLGISIRILLSKKGFSENTFYNIVCFNCFMIFLCAYMGYLF
;
A
#
# COMPACT_ATOMS: atom_id res chain seq x y z
N MET A 1 -46.57 29.49 33.98
CA MET A 1 -45.46 28.63 33.52
C MET A 1 -44.77 28.11 34.78
N ASP A 2 -44.85 26.81 35.04
CA ASP A 2 -44.63 26.24 36.35
C ASP A 2 -43.12 26.17 36.66
N GLN A 3 -42.67 26.69 37.81
CA GLN A 3 -41.26 26.72 38.23
C GLN A 3 -40.60 25.34 38.22
N LYS A 4 -41.39 24.28 38.41
CA LYS A 4 -40.92 22.89 38.36
C LYS A 4 -40.39 22.52 36.95
N ASN A 5 -41.00 23.00 35.89
CA ASN A 5 -40.58 22.71 34.51
C ASN A 5 -39.25 23.38 34.14
N ILE A 6 -38.93 24.53 34.70
CA ILE A 6 -37.67 25.24 34.50
C ILE A 6 -36.49 24.50 35.14
N ILE A 7 -36.73 23.96 36.35
CA ILE A 7 -35.72 23.20 37.08
C ILE A 7 -35.42 21.86 36.37
N TYR A 8 -36.44 21.16 35.89
CA TYR A 8 -36.26 19.93 35.13
C TYR A 8 -35.47 20.16 33.81
N PHE A 9 -35.74 21.25 33.10
CA PHE A 9 -35.05 21.57 31.86
C PHE A 9 -33.59 21.98 32.09
N SER A 10 -33.29 22.66 33.18
CA SER A 10 -31.92 23.01 33.58
C SER A 10 -31.10 21.79 34.02
N LEU A 11 -31.70 20.85 34.75
CA LEU A 11 -31.07 19.61 35.18
C LEU A 11 -30.77 18.68 33.98
N LEU A 12 -31.71 18.54 33.03
CA LEU A 12 -31.52 17.78 31.79
C LEU A 12 -30.41 18.39 30.91
N LYS A 13 -30.33 19.70 30.81
CA LYS A 13 -29.29 20.40 30.05
C LYS A 13 -27.91 20.25 30.71
N PHE A 14 -27.88 20.25 32.05
CA PHE A 14 -26.64 20.07 32.78
C PHE A 14 -26.11 18.61 32.68
N ASP A 15 -27.02 17.63 32.73
CA ASP A 15 -26.66 16.21 32.59
C ASP A 15 -26.18 15.88 31.16
N PHE A 16 -26.78 16.50 30.15
CA PHE A 16 -26.35 16.39 28.76
C PHE A 16 -24.96 17.02 28.51
N MET A 17 -24.70 18.21 29.12
CA MET A 17 -23.40 18.86 29.04
C MET A 17 -22.29 18.10 29.77
N THR A 18 -22.57 17.56 30.94
CA THR A 18 -21.58 16.78 31.73
C THR A 18 -21.28 15.43 31.06
N ARG A 19 -22.27 14.80 30.46
CA ARG A 19 -22.09 13.54 29.71
C ARG A 19 -21.24 13.75 28.45
N ASN A 20 -21.50 14.80 27.68
CA ASN A 20 -20.69 15.15 26.51
C ASN A 20 -19.25 15.55 26.89
N SER A 21 -19.04 16.28 27.98
CA SER A 21 -17.69 16.66 28.42
C SER A 21 -16.86 15.47 28.89
N LYS A 22 -17.46 14.46 29.58
CA LYS A 22 -16.77 13.24 29.97
C LYS A 22 -16.39 12.37 28.76
N THR A 23 -17.27 12.26 27.75
CA THR A 23 -16.97 11.52 26.51
C THR A 23 -15.83 12.21 25.75
N TYR A 24 -15.86 13.52 25.65
CA TYR A 24 -14.79 14.30 24.97
C TYR A 24 -13.43 14.19 25.68
N SER A 25 -13.40 14.12 27.01
CA SER A 25 -12.14 13.99 27.76
C SER A 25 -11.51 12.60 27.61
N THR A 26 -12.31 11.53 27.62
CA THR A 26 -11.83 10.15 27.44
C THR A 26 -11.35 9.87 26.02
N GLU A 27 -11.99 10.45 24.99
CA GLU A 27 -11.59 10.31 23.58
C GLU A 27 -10.26 11.01 23.30
N ASN A 28 -10.06 12.22 23.84
CA ASN A 28 -8.76 12.92 23.74
C ASN A 28 -7.63 12.15 24.44
N GLU A 29 -7.91 11.51 25.56
CA GLU A 29 -6.93 10.71 26.30
C GLU A 29 -6.50 9.47 25.50
N PHE A 30 -7.44 8.81 24.81
CA PHE A 30 -7.15 7.70 23.91
C PHE A 30 -6.24 8.11 22.75
N ILE A 31 -6.49 9.24 22.11
CA ILE A 31 -5.69 9.76 21.01
C ILE A 31 -4.28 10.09 21.47
N ILE A 32 -4.13 10.81 22.59
CA ILE A 32 -2.83 11.20 23.13
C ILE A 32 -2.00 9.95 23.48
N LYS A 33 -2.61 8.95 24.11
CA LYS A 33 -1.95 7.70 24.47
C LYS A 33 -1.49 6.89 23.26
N ASN A 34 -2.29 6.82 22.20
CA ASN A 34 -2.01 5.97 21.04
C ASN A 34 -1.27 6.69 19.92
N LYS A 35 -1.19 8.02 19.93
CA LYS A 35 -0.51 8.83 18.92
C LYS A 35 0.91 8.34 18.61
N ASN A 36 1.72 8.14 19.63
CA ASN A 36 3.11 7.72 19.47
C ASN A 36 3.23 6.31 18.89
N VAL A 37 2.33 5.40 19.29
CA VAL A 37 2.29 4.04 18.75
C VAL A 37 1.95 4.07 17.26
N ILE A 38 0.96 4.87 16.86
CA ILE A 38 0.58 5.04 15.46
C ILE A 38 1.73 5.63 14.65
N ILE A 39 2.40 6.69 15.14
CA ILE A 39 3.56 7.27 14.44
C ILE A 39 4.65 6.22 14.24
N TYR A 40 4.94 5.41 15.27
CA TYR A 40 5.95 4.36 15.17
C TYR A 40 5.54 3.30 14.13
N LEU A 41 4.30 2.84 14.14
CA LEU A 41 3.79 1.87 13.16
C LEU A 41 3.87 2.40 11.73
N LEU A 42 3.42 3.64 11.49
CA LEU A 42 3.50 4.28 10.17
C LEU A 42 4.96 4.44 9.72
N GLY A 43 5.88 4.76 10.64
CA GLY A 43 7.31 4.85 10.39
C GLY A 43 7.92 3.51 9.97
N VAL A 44 7.58 2.44 10.69
CA VAL A 44 8.04 1.07 10.36
C VAL A 44 7.53 0.64 8.99
N ILE A 45 6.25 0.87 8.68
CA ILE A 45 5.67 0.55 7.37
C ILE A 45 6.36 1.35 6.26
N SER A 46 6.56 2.66 6.47
CA SER A 46 7.29 3.51 5.52
C SER A 46 8.70 2.98 5.25
N PHE A 47 9.40 2.55 6.28
CA PHE A 47 10.73 1.96 6.17
C PHE A 47 10.74 0.68 5.34
N PHE A 48 9.77 -0.24 5.56
CA PHE A 48 9.66 -1.46 4.75
C PHE A 48 9.37 -1.18 3.28
N VAL A 49 8.48 -0.23 2.98
CA VAL A 49 8.21 0.16 1.59
C VAL A 49 9.44 0.78 0.94
N LEU A 50 10.20 1.62 1.65
CA LEU A 50 11.45 2.19 1.16
C LEU A 50 12.51 1.12 0.89
N ILE A 51 12.64 0.11 1.77
CA ILE A 51 13.54 -1.04 1.53
C ILE A 51 13.13 -1.79 0.26
N ALA A 52 11.82 -2.01 0.03
CA ALA A 52 11.36 -2.68 -1.18
C ALA A 52 11.73 -1.91 -2.46
N PHE A 53 11.61 -0.57 -2.44
CA PHE A 53 12.09 0.28 -3.54
C PHE A 53 13.62 0.21 -3.69
N ALA A 54 14.37 0.27 -2.59
CA ALA A 54 15.83 0.18 -2.63
C ALA A 54 16.29 -1.19 -3.17
N ASP A 55 15.65 -2.28 -2.76
CA ASP A 55 15.92 -3.62 -3.26
C ASP A 55 15.68 -3.74 -4.76
N TYR A 56 14.61 -3.12 -5.26
CA TYR A 56 14.25 -3.20 -6.67
C TYR A 56 15.11 -2.32 -7.58
N TYR A 57 15.47 -1.09 -7.15
CA TYR A 57 16.09 -0.09 -8.02
C TYR A 57 17.56 0.20 -7.71
N VAL A 58 18.04 -0.07 -6.49
CA VAL A 58 19.35 0.39 -6.02
C VAL A 58 20.30 -0.76 -5.75
N LEU A 59 19.81 -1.86 -5.20
CA LEU A 59 20.66 -3.00 -4.84
C LEU A 59 21.06 -3.81 -6.08
N PRO A 60 22.22 -4.50 -6.01
CA PRO A 60 22.65 -5.36 -7.10
C PRO A 60 21.66 -6.49 -7.34
N THR A 61 21.49 -6.88 -8.61
CA THR A 61 20.61 -7.96 -9.02
C THR A 61 21.36 -9.27 -9.19
N SER A 62 20.68 -10.40 -8.99
CA SER A 62 21.20 -11.73 -9.27
C SER A 62 20.71 -12.21 -10.65
N LYS A 63 21.63 -12.70 -11.47
CA LYS A 63 21.32 -13.27 -12.79
C LYS A 63 21.07 -14.75 -12.71
N THR A 64 19.99 -15.22 -13.35
CA THR A 64 19.61 -16.62 -13.40
C THR A 64 19.07 -16.97 -14.78
N ASN A 65 19.60 -18.04 -15.40
CA ASN A 65 18.97 -18.61 -16.56
C ASN A 65 17.84 -19.54 -16.14
N ASP A 66 16.69 -19.38 -16.78
CA ASP A 66 15.49 -20.13 -16.44
C ASP A 66 14.65 -20.44 -17.68
N VAL A 67 13.63 -21.29 -17.52
CA VAL A 67 12.74 -21.72 -18.58
C VAL A 67 11.31 -21.41 -18.22
N ILE A 68 10.55 -20.76 -19.12
CA ILE A 68 9.12 -20.54 -18.97
C ILE A 68 8.40 -21.89 -19.08
N THR A 69 7.65 -22.28 -18.06
CA THR A 69 6.90 -23.54 -18.02
C THR A 69 5.48 -23.36 -18.52
N HIS A 70 4.82 -22.29 -18.13
CA HIS A 70 3.47 -21.94 -18.57
C HIS A 70 3.21 -20.44 -18.43
N TYR A 71 2.14 -19.98 -19.02
CA TYR A 71 1.68 -18.59 -18.91
C TYR A 71 0.16 -18.52 -18.80
N ALA A 72 -0.32 -17.45 -18.18
CA ALA A 72 -1.74 -17.10 -18.12
C ALA A 72 -1.95 -15.75 -18.82
N VAL A 73 -3.07 -15.64 -19.57
CA VAL A 73 -3.40 -14.40 -20.30
C VAL A 73 -4.51 -13.68 -19.54
N GLN A 74 -4.26 -12.45 -19.16
CA GLN A 74 -5.28 -11.55 -18.64
C GLN A 74 -5.96 -10.81 -19.80
N THR A 75 -7.29 -10.90 -19.85
CA THR A 75 -8.10 -10.21 -20.85
C THR A 75 -8.97 -9.15 -20.20
N SER A 76 -9.14 -8.02 -20.87
CA SER A 76 -10.06 -6.96 -20.42
C SER A 76 -11.50 -7.40 -20.64
N GLY A 77 -12.34 -7.33 -19.57
CA GLY A 77 -13.75 -7.71 -19.47
C GLY A 77 -14.54 -7.90 -20.78
N LYS A 78 -15.27 -6.86 -21.23
CA LYS A 78 -16.16 -6.95 -22.40
C LYS A 78 -15.47 -7.06 -23.76
N SER A 79 -14.29 -6.48 -23.93
CA SER A 79 -13.60 -6.41 -25.23
C SER A 79 -12.72 -7.64 -25.54
N ARG A 80 -12.49 -8.52 -24.56
CA ARG A 80 -11.57 -9.68 -24.66
C ARG A 80 -10.17 -9.32 -25.19
N GLN A 81 -9.78 -8.05 -25.09
CA GLN A 81 -8.43 -7.64 -25.48
C GLN A 81 -7.44 -8.19 -24.45
N LYS A 82 -6.33 -8.74 -24.95
CA LYS A 82 -5.24 -9.21 -24.11
C LYS A 82 -4.55 -8.00 -23.48
N VAL A 83 -4.49 -7.97 -22.15
CA VAL A 83 -3.96 -6.85 -21.38
C VAL A 83 -2.55 -7.14 -20.89
N SER A 84 -2.32 -8.35 -20.38
CA SER A 84 -1.03 -8.77 -19.88
C SER A 84 -0.87 -10.29 -19.97
N TYR A 85 0.38 -10.73 -19.94
CA TYR A 85 0.76 -12.13 -19.89
C TYR A 85 1.50 -12.39 -18.59
N HIS A 86 1.04 -13.32 -17.78
CA HIS A 86 1.70 -13.79 -16.57
C HIS A 86 2.49 -15.04 -16.89
N TYR A 87 3.77 -15.04 -16.59
CA TYR A 87 4.69 -16.15 -16.83
C TYR A 87 5.10 -16.80 -15.53
N PHE A 88 5.23 -18.12 -15.59
CA PHE A 88 5.73 -18.96 -14.51
C PHE A 88 6.94 -19.73 -15.01
N THR A 89 8.00 -19.76 -14.22
CA THR A 89 9.26 -20.38 -14.61
C THR A 89 9.57 -21.63 -13.80
N GLN A 90 10.49 -22.44 -14.31
CA GLN A 90 10.87 -23.70 -13.67
C GLN A 90 11.49 -23.50 -12.27
N LYS A 91 12.22 -22.39 -12.06
CA LYS A 91 12.84 -22.06 -10.76
C LYS A 91 11.89 -21.31 -9.81
N GLY A 92 10.62 -21.15 -10.19
CA GLY A 92 9.58 -20.55 -9.36
C GLY A 92 9.50 -19.03 -9.43
N PHE A 93 10.17 -18.38 -10.38
CA PHE A 93 9.96 -16.95 -10.62
C PHE A 93 8.65 -16.72 -11.34
N THR A 94 7.96 -15.64 -10.96
CA THR A 94 6.75 -15.17 -11.63
C THR A 94 6.93 -13.74 -12.05
N PHE A 95 6.47 -13.40 -13.25
CA PHE A 95 6.49 -12.03 -13.75
C PHE A 95 5.41 -11.81 -14.80
N SER A 96 5.10 -10.56 -15.10
CA SER A 96 4.09 -10.21 -16.10
C SER A 96 4.67 -9.22 -17.10
N THR A 97 4.24 -9.36 -18.37
CA THR A 97 4.52 -8.37 -19.42
C THR A 97 3.23 -7.73 -19.90
N ALA A 98 3.30 -6.43 -20.21
CA ALA A 98 2.20 -5.69 -20.82
C ALA A 98 2.28 -5.82 -22.34
N LYS A 99 1.15 -6.16 -22.98
CA LYS A 99 0.93 -6.10 -24.45
C LYS A 99 1.70 -7.11 -25.30
N GLU A 100 2.88 -7.55 -24.94
CA GLU A 100 3.71 -8.38 -25.78
C GLU A 100 3.96 -9.77 -25.19
N PHE A 101 3.88 -10.79 -26.03
CA PHE A 101 4.10 -12.19 -25.69
C PHE A 101 5.58 -12.53 -25.86
N ILE A 102 6.11 -13.37 -24.98
CA ILE A 102 7.48 -13.91 -25.07
C ILE A 102 7.41 -15.27 -25.79
N ASP A 103 7.94 -15.33 -26.99
CA ASP A 103 7.90 -16.55 -27.81
C ASP A 103 8.97 -17.58 -27.38
N GLU A 104 10.09 -17.11 -26.82
CA GLU A 104 11.19 -17.95 -26.41
C GLU A 104 11.02 -18.46 -24.98
N ASN A 105 11.09 -19.77 -24.78
CA ASN A 105 10.98 -20.36 -23.44
C ASN A 105 12.25 -20.17 -22.61
N ASN A 106 13.44 -20.14 -23.24
CA ASN A 106 14.70 -19.94 -22.54
C ASN A 106 14.96 -18.47 -22.32
N ILE A 107 15.00 -18.06 -21.07
CA ILE A 107 15.18 -16.65 -20.69
C ILE A 107 16.26 -16.49 -19.64
N THR A 108 16.84 -15.31 -19.60
CA THR A 108 17.70 -14.86 -18.49
C THR A 108 16.90 -13.86 -17.67
N ILE A 109 16.78 -14.13 -16.39
CA ILE A 109 16.09 -13.30 -15.42
C ILE A 109 17.12 -12.64 -14.51
N GLU A 110 16.96 -11.35 -14.25
CA GLU A 110 17.62 -10.68 -13.16
C GLU A 110 16.57 -10.43 -12.06
N ASN A 111 16.89 -10.79 -10.83
CA ASN A 111 16.01 -10.62 -9.69
C ASN A 111 16.69 -9.86 -8.56
N SER A 112 15.90 -9.15 -7.77
CA SER A 112 16.37 -8.45 -6.59
C SER A 112 16.83 -9.43 -5.49
N LEU A 113 17.68 -8.96 -4.56
CA LEU A 113 18.32 -9.82 -3.56
C LEU A 113 17.39 -10.29 -2.46
N PHE A 114 16.61 -9.35 -1.87
CA PHE A 114 15.78 -9.66 -0.71
C PHE A 114 14.41 -10.22 -1.09
N PHE A 115 13.69 -9.51 -1.94
CA PHE A 115 12.32 -9.89 -2.32
C PHE A 115 12.26 -10.82 -3.53
N LYS A 116 13.40 -11.09 -4.19
CA LYS A 116 13.48 -11.90 -5.40
C LYS A 116 12.54 -11.46 -6.52
N SER A 117 12.17 -10.19 -6.52
CA SER A 117 11.34 -9.58 -7.54
C SER A 117 12.09 -9.53 -8.87
N VAL A 118 11.42 -9.92 -9.96
CA VAL A 118 12.01 -9.88 -11.29
C VAL A 118 12.16 -8.44 -11.74
N THR A 119 13.39 -8.02 -12.01
CA THR A 119 13.75 -6.66 -12.45
C THR A 119 14.01 -6.58 -13.94
N ASN A 120 14.64 -7.62 -14.52
CA ASN A 120 14.95 -7.69 -15.95
C ASN A 120 14.62 -9.08 -16.49
N VAL A 121 14.13 -9.12 -17.74
CA VAL A 121 13.90 -10.37 -18.48
C VAL A 121 14.43 -10.20 -19.89
N LYS A 122 15.32 -11.12 -20.29
CA LYS A 122 15.94 -11.15 -21.62
C LYS A 122 15.85 -12.54 -22.21
N SER A 123 15.49 -12.63 -23.47
CA SER A 123 15.69 -13.82 -24.27
C SER A 123 17.01 -13.72 -25.02
N LYS A 124 17.33 -14.71 -25.85
CA LYS A 124 18.52 -14.66 -26.72
C LYS A 124 18.43 -13.55 -27.77
N THR A 125 17.21 -13.23 -28.21
CA THR A 125 16.97 -12.31 -29.33
C THR A 125 16.46 -10.95 -28.90
N LYS A 126 15.80 -10.84 -27.72
CA LYS A 126 15.09 -9.62 -27.32
C LYS A 126 15.17 -9.34 -25.82
N ASP A 127 15.17 -8.05 -25.48
CA ASP A 127 15.06 -7.53 -24.11
C ASP A 127 13.61 -7.12 -23.83
N TYR A 128 12.97 -7.77 -22.85
CA TYR A 128 11.58 -7.54 -22.44
C TYR A 128 11.46 -6.68 -21.16
N THR A 129 12.57 -6.18 -20.66
CA THR A 129 12.61 -5.43 -19.39
C THR A 129 11.66 -4.23 -19.38
N SER A 130 11.60 -3.48 -20.49
CA SER A 130 10.70 -2.31 -20.60
C SER A 130 9.21 -2.66 -20.63
N LEU A 131 8.87 -3.93 -20.84
CA LEU A 131 7.50 -4.42 -20.91
C LEU A 131 7.02 -5.06 -19.60
N LEU A 132 7.91 -5.19 -18.61
CA LEU A 132 7.54 -5.72 -17.30
C LEU A 132 6.45 -4.85 -16.66
N SER A 133 5.38 -5.51 -16.21
CA SER A 133 4.23 -4.88 -15.54
C SER A 133 3.95 -5.44 -14.14
N SER A 134 4.81 -6.35 -13.66
CA SER A 134 4.72 -6.94 -12.33
C SER A 134 5.58 -6.21 -11.30
N SER A 135 5.33 -6.49 -10.04
CA SER A 135 6.09 -5.98 -8.90
C SER A 135 6.20 -4.44 -8.92
N LEU A 136 7.36 -3.89 -8.58
CA LEU A 136 7.62 -2.45 -8.54
C LEU A 136 8.06 -1.87 -9.89
N SER A 137 7.81 -2.56 -11.01
CA SER A 137 8.12 -1.99 -12.34
C SER A 137 7.26 -0.75 -12.60
N ILE A 138 7.80 0.21 -13.38
CA ILE A 138 7.12 1.49 -13.70
C ILE A 138 5.78 1.24 -14.42
N ASN A 139 5.65 0.14 -15.17
CA ASN A 139 4.40 -0.20 -15.85
C ASN A 139 3.43 -1.00 -14.95
N GLY A 140 3.86 -1.36 -13.74
CA GLY A 140 3.06 -2.10 -12.78
C GLY A 140 2.20 -1.19 -11.91
N ILE A 141 0.95 -1.61 -11.64
CA ILE A 141 0.04 -0.86 -10.78
C ILE A 141 0.56 -0.78 -9.34
N GLN A 142 1.31 -1.79 -8.88
CA GLN A 142 1.88 -1.84 -7.54
C GLN A 142 2.88 -0.70 -7.27
N PHE A 143 3.67 -0.30 -8.27
CA PHE A 143 4.56 0.86 -8.17
C PHE A 143 3.80 2.12 -7.74
N TYR A 144 2.70 2.43 -8.41
CA TYR A 144 1.89 3.62 -8.12
C TYR A 144 1.18 3.53 -6.77
N THR A 145 0.65 2.35 -6.41
CA THR A 145 -0.01 2.18 -5.10
C THR A 145 0.98 2.33 -3.94
N CYS A 146 2.18 1.79 -4.06
CA CYS A 146 3.24 1.98 -3.06
C CYS A 146 3.73 3.43 -3.00
N LEU A 147 3.81 4.14 -4.12
CA LEU A 147 4.19 5.55 -4.17
C LEU A 147 3.14 6.41 -3.45
N ILE A 148 1.86 6.20 -3.74
CA ILE A 148 0.75 6.91 -3.07
C ILE A 148 0.76 6.61 -1.57
N LEU A 149 1.00 5.36 -1.17
CA LEU A 149 1.13 4.98 0.23
C LEU A 149 2.28 5.73 0.91
N LEU A 150 3.46 5.81 0.31
CA LEU A 150 4.61 6.55 0.88
C LEU A 150 4.29 8.04 1.09
N VAL A 151 3.67 8.69 0.10
CA VAL A 151 3.25 10.08 0.20
C VAL A 151 2.23 10.25 1.33
N SER A 152 1.23 9.37 1.41
CA SER A 152 0.23 9.37 2.48
C SER A 152 0.85 9.18 3.86
N LEU A 153 1.77 8.22 4.02
CA LEU A 153 2.48 7.99 5.28
C LEU A 153 3.27 9.22 5.70
N GLY A 154 4.01 9.86 4.77
CA GLY A 154 4.77 11.07 5.04
C GLY A 154 3.90 12.23 5.52
N ILE A 155 2.77 12.48 4.84
CA ILE A 155 1.80 13.52 5.23
C ILE A 155 1.19 13.18 6.60
N SER A 156 0.81 11.94 6.82
CA SER A 156 0.20 11.47 8.08
C SER A 156 1.14 11.65 9.27
N ILE A 157 2.38 11.23 9.14
CA ILE A 157 3.41 11.41 10.17
C ILE A 157 3.64 12.90 10.46
N ARG A 158 3.73 13.74 9.41
CA ARG A 158 3.89 15.18 9.56
C ARG A 158 2.72 15.82 10.32
N ILE A 159 1.48 15.44 10.01
CA ILE A 159 0.29 15.94 10.72
C ILE A 159 0.33 15.50 12.19
N LEU A 160 0.59 14.22 12.45
CA LEU A 160 0.66 13.67 13.79
C LEU A 160 1.79 14.28 14.63
N LEU A 161 2.92 14.63 14.04
CA LEU A 161 4.04 15.32 14.72
C LEU A 161 3.82 16.82 14.90
N SER A 162 2.81 17.40 14.27
CA SER A 162 2.56 18.86 14.35
C SER A 162 2.26 19.30 15.78
N LYS A 163 2.85 20.45 16.16
CA LYS A 163 2.60 21.12 17.45
C LYS A 163 1.24 21.84 17.51
N LYS A 164 0.61 22.10 16.34
CA LYS A 164 -0.68 22.82 16.28
C LYS A 164 -1.87 22.00 16.78
N GLY A 165 -1.66 20.73 17.10
CA GLY A 165 -2.75 19.80 17.38
C GLY A 165 -3.50 19.41 16.11
N PHE A 166 -4.38 18.43 16.23
CA PHE A 166 -5.26 17.97 15.16
C PHE A 166 -6.57 17.50 15.78
N SER A 167 -7.65 17.53 14.97
CA SER A 167 -8.96 17.07 15.44
C SER A 167 -8.99 15.54 15.52
N GLU A 168 -9.85 15.02 16.37
CA GLU A 168 -10.13 13.60 16.52
C GLU A 168 -10.51 12.96 15.17
N ASN A 169 -11.38 13.61 14.41
CA ASN A 169 -11.77 13.16 13.08
C ASN A 169 -10.55 13.05 12.14
N THR A 170 -9.60 13.97 12.23
CA THR A 170 -8.34 13.89 11.46
C THR A 170 -7.53 12.65 11.85
N PHE A 171 -7.47 12.31 13.14
CA PHE A 171 -6.77 11.12 13.61
C PHE A 171 -7.37 9.84 13.04
N TYR A 172 -8.68 9.65 13.15
CA TYR A 172 -9.36 8.48 12.62
C TYR A 172 -9.25 8.39 11.09
N ASN A 173 -9.37 9.52 10.38
CA ASN A 173 -9.18 9.55 8.94
C ASN A 173 -7.76 9.11 8.52
N ILE A 174 -6.73 9.56 9.23
CA ILE A 174 -5.34 9.13 9.00
C ILE A 174 -5.22 7.63 9.19
N VAL A 175 -5.73 7.09 10.29
CA VAL A 175 -5.64 5.65 10.59
C VAL A 175 -6.38 4.84 9.54
N CYS A 176 -7.66 5.15 9.28
CA CYS A 176 -8.48 4.41 8.32
C CYS A 176 -7.91 4.45 6.90
N PHE A 177 -7.49 5.63 6.44
CA PHE A 177 -6.95 5.78 5.09
C PHE A 177 -5.64 5.01 4.90
N ASN A 178 -4.70 5.12 5.87
CA ASN A 178 -3.44 4.38 5.77
C ASN A 178 -3.64 2.87 5.91
N CYS A 179 -4.53 2.40 6.79
CA CYS A 179 -4.89 0.98 6.87
C CYS A 179 -5.46 0.46 5.54
N PHE A 180 -6.34 1.22 4.91
CA PHE A 180 -6.88 0.88 3.60
C PHE A 180 -5.79 0.81 2.53
N MET A 181 -4.90 1.79 2.47
CA MET A 181 -3.80 1.82 1.50
C MET A 181 -2.79 0.69 1.72
N ILE A 182 -2.48 0.35 2.97
CA ILE A 182 -1.62 -0.79 3.32
C ILE A 182 -2.25 -2.10 2.84
N PHE A 183 -3.56 -2.29 3.14
CA PHE A 183 -4.31 -3.45 2.65
C PHE A 183 -4.28 -3.54 1.13
N LEU A 184 -4.50 -2.44 0.44
CA LEU A 184 -4.50 -2.38 -1.02
C LEU A 184 -3.12 -2.73 -1.59
N CYS A 185 -2.03 -2.20 -1.03
CA CYS A 185 -0.66 -2.55 -1.44
C CYS A 185 -0.35 -4.03 -1.20
N ALA A 186 -0.74 -4.59 -0.05
CA ALA A 186 -0.54 -6.01 0.26
C ALA A 186 -1.36 -6.91 -0.69
N TYR A 187 -2.60 -6.54 -0.96
CA TYR A 187 -3.48 -7.26 -1.87
C TYR A 187 -2.94 -7.26 -3.31
N MET A 188 -2.47 -6.10 -3.80
CA MET A 188 -1.86 -6.01 -5.12
C MET A 188 -0.54 -6.80 -5.21
N GLY A 189 0.27 -6.78 -4.16
CA GLY A 189 1.49 -7.58 -4.09
C GLY A 189 1.23 -9.10 -4.04
N TYR A 190 0.07 -9.52 -3.56
CA TYR A 190 -0.35 -10.93 -3.59
C TYR A 190 -0.86 -11.36 -4.98
N LEU A 191 -1.52 -10.45 -5.72
CA LEU A 191 -2.12 -10.75 -7.03
C LEU A 191 -1.10 -10.73 -8.18
N PHE A 192 -0.02 -9.94 -8.09
CA PHE A 192 0.94 -9.64 -9.15
C PHE A 192 2.38 -9.92 -8.69
#